data_0033d1773ac484349d610706e6d04e97
#
_entry.id   0033d1773ac484349d610706e6d04e97
#
_cell.length_a   1.000
_cell.length_b   1.000
_cell.length_c   1.000
_cell.angle_alpha   90.00
_cell.angle_beta   90.00
_cell.angle_gamma   90.00
#
_symmetry.space_group_name_H-M   'P 1'
#
loop_
_entity.id
_entity.type
_entity.pdbx_description
1 polymer ?
#
loop_
_entity_poly.entity_id
_entity_poly.type
_entity_poly.pdbx_seq_one_letter_code
_entity_poly.pdbx_strand_id
1 'polypeptide(L)'
;MKKYWPVVCLFLTLWVAGGLAWAADPIKLGAFFDLTGPSSAIGTPTKLVAEMVVKKINGEGGINGRPLQLVIADDEGDPTKAAIIAKKFIESDKVVAIIGPTRTDTGMASKPTIEQMKIPTFMCVGGDPVIMGGKFGPFRWTFKSPQRTSVAVQKTYAYLKKKGIQKVAIITAADGFGRDGKFWLEKLAPEYGLKIISEESFQATDNDMTPQLIKIKAASPEAIICWTIGKAGSIVAKNVSQLAIPSPLFQCHGLPDPKYVELAGKASHGNIMPSTKLMVAAQLPDTDPQKKVIQEFIRLYNDVYHYDRQFPINTHSGYAWDAIYIVANAMKKAGADNEKLREGIENTKGYVGVSGIYNITAEDHNGLGMDSMVMVQIVNGQWKMVE
;
A
#
# COMPACT_ATOMS: atom_id res chain seq x y z
N MET A 1 63.57 -57.29 -39.15
CA MET A 1 62.76 -56.21 -39.80
C MET A 1 61.53 -55.95 -38.84
N LYS A 2 61.59 -54.86 -38.04
CA LYS A 2 60.52 -54.46 -37.15
C LYS A 2 59.71 -53.39 -37.85
N LYS A 3 58.40 -53.68 -38.06
CA LYS A 3 57.43 -52.73 -38.61
C LYS A 3 56.91 -51.80 -37.50
N TYR A 4 57.15 -50.51 -37.60
CA TYR A 4 56.53 -49.49 -36.78
C TYR A 4 55.23 -49.03 -37.44
N TRP A 5 54.12 -49.13 -36.70
CA TRP A 5 52.82 -48.60 -37.08
C TRP A 5 52.62 -47.25 -36.36
N PRO A 6 52.31 -46.15 -37.07
CA PRO A 6 52.06 -44.89 -36.38
C PRO A 6 50.65 -44.87 -35.82
N VAL A 7 50.56 -44.59 -34.50
CA VAL A 7 49.33 -44.31 -33.84
C VAL A 7 48.98 -42.84 -34.13
N VAL A 8 47.90 -42.63 -34.89
CA VAL A 8 47.34 -41.29 -35.15
C VAL A 8 46.41 -40.97 -33.97
N CYS A 9 46.85 -40.12 -33.05
CA CYS A 9 45.99 -39.55 -32.03
C CYS A 9 45.12 -38.44 -32.64
N LEU A 10 43.84 -38.73 -32.81
CA LEU A 10 42.84 -37.74 -33.24
C LEU A 10 42.47 -36.89 -32.01
N PHE A 11 43.02 -35.68 -31.92
CA PHE A 11 42.55 -34.69 -30.92
C PHE A 11 41.21 -34.10 -31.40
N LEU A 12 40.10 -34.57 -30.78
CA LEU A 12 38.81 -33.90 -30.89
C LEU A 12 38.85 -32.63 -30.03
N THR A 13 39.08 -31.48 -30.67
CA THR A 13 38.87 -30.20 -30.03
C THR A 13 37.36 -29.92 -29.94
N LEU A 14 36.76 -30.12 -28.74
CA LEU A 14 35.45 -29.65 -28.42
C LEU A 14 35.50 -28.10 -28.39
N TRP A 15 35.02 -27.48 -29.45
CA TRP A 15 34.66 -26.07 -29.43
C TRP A 15 33.42 -25.90 -28.56
N VAL A 16 33.61 -25.57 -27.29
CA VAL A 16 32.54 -25.00 -26.48
C VAL A 16 32.29 -23.60 -27.00
N ALA A 17 31.34 -23.47 -27.90
CA ALA A 17 30.78 -22.19 -28.29
C ALA A 17 30.04 -21.64 -27.07
N GLY A 18 30.79 -21.00 -26.19
CA GLY A 18 30.22 -20.13 -25.14
C GLY A 18 29.57 -18.97 -25.86
N GLY A 19 28.30 -19.16 -26.23
CA GLY A 19 27.47 -18.06 -26.69
C GLY A 19 27.45 -17.01 -25.56
N LEU A 20 28.05 -15.85 -25.83
CA LEU A 20 27.77 -14.64 -25.08
C LEU A 20 26.24 -14.42 -25.20
N ALA A 21 25.49 -14.97 -24.24
CA ALA A 21 24.09 -14.59 -24.06
C ALA A 21 24.14 -13.09 -23.76
N TRP A 22 23.88 -12.27 -24.73
CA TRP A 22 23.64 -10.86 -24.51
C TRP A 22 22.47 -10.79 -23.54
N ALA A 23 22.74 -10.30 -22.33
CA ALA A 23 21.70 -10.08 -21.36
C ALA A 23 20.69 -9.14 -22.02
N ALA A 24 19.46 -9.60 -22.18
CA ALA A 24 18.41 -8.79 -22.79
C ALA A 24 18.26 -7.49 -22.00
N ASP A 25 18.05 -6.37 -22.69
CA ASP A 25 17.92 -5.06 -22.07
C ASP A 25 16.87 -5.10 -20.93
N PRO A 26 17.18 -4.52 -19.76
CA PRO A 26 16.28 -4.55 -18.63
C PRO A 26 14.98 -3.81 -18.93
N ILE A 27 13.88 -4.28 -18.33
CA ILE A 27 12.61 -3.56 -18.32
C ILE A 27 12.64 -2.59 -17.15
N LYS A 28 12.57 -1.29 -17.42
CA LYS A 28 12.64 -0.25 -16.40
C LYS A 28 11.28 0.02 -15.78
N LEU A 29 11.20 -0.06 -14.45
CA LEU A 29 10.08 0.40 -13.65
C LEU A 29 10.50 1.66 -12.88
N GLY A 30 9.73 2.73 -12.99
CA GLY A 30 9.85 3.87 -12.08
C GLY A 30 9.29 3.52 -10.71
N ALA A 31 9.91 3.98 -9.66
CA ALA A 31 9.37 3.84 -8.31
C ALA A 31 9.68 5.11 -7.50
N PHE A 32 8.67 5.79 -6.98
CA PHE A 32 8.90 6.96 -6.15
C PHE A 32 8.05 6.93 -4.89
N PHE A 33 8.65 7.34 -3.79
CA PHE A 33 8.08 7.25 -2.45
C PHE A 33 8.55 8.43 -1.62
N ASP A 34 7.86 8.73 -0.53
CA ASP A 34 8.32 9.65 0.51
C ASP A 34 9.40 8.96 1.33
N LEU A 35 10.68 9.16 0.99
CA LEU A 35 11.82 8.49 1.66
C LEU A 35 12.41 9.33 2.79
N THR A 36 12.37 10.65 2.68
CA THR A 36 12.99 11.59 3.66
C THR A 36 12.00 12.61 4.22
N GLY A 37 10.77 12.66 3.70
CA GLY A 37 9.72 13.56 4.15
C GLY A 37 8.91 13.05 5.35
N PRO A 38 7.75 13.64 5.62
CA PRO A 38 6.94 13.39 6.83
C PRO A 38 6.36 11.99 6.92
N SER A 39 6.31 11.24 5.81
CA SER A 39 5.84 9.84 5.78
C SER A 39 6.95 8.84 5.40
N SER A 40 8.22 9.19 5.64
CA SER A 40 9.36 8.32 5.36
C SER A 40 9.30 6.97 6.09
N ALA A 41 8.63 6.92 7.25
CA ALA A 41 8.35 5.67 7.95
C ALA A 41 7.43 4.71 7.16
N ILE A 42 6.68 5.22 6.17
CA ILE A 42 5.88 4.44 5.23
C ILE A 42 6.67 4.21 3.93
N GLY A 43 7.23 5.27 3.36
CA GLY A 43 7.90 5.22 2.06
C GLY A 43 9.15 4.35 2.03
N THR A 44 10.00 4.44 3.06
CA THR A 44 11.24 3.67 3.12
C THR A 44 11.01 2.16 3.15
N PRO A 45 10.18 1.58 4.03
CA PRO A 45 9.88 0.15 3.97
C PRO A 45 9.16 -0.25 2.67
N THR A 46 8.34 0.62 2.08
CA THR A 46 7.71 0.37 0.76
C THR A 46 8.77 0.22 -0.34
N LYS A 47 9.81 1.08 -0.34
CA LYS A 47 10.98 0.95 -1.23
C LYS A 47 11.71 -0.37 -1.04
N LEU A 48 12.01 -0.75 0.21
CA LEU A 48 12.69 -2.01 0.52
C LEU A 48 11.92 -3.22 -0.01
N VAL A 49 10.60 -3.21 0.13
CA VAL A 49 9.75 -4.26 -0.44
C VAL A 49 9.77 -4.25 -1.96
N ALA A 50 9.76 -3.08 -2.60
CA ALA A 50 9.87 -2.99 -4.06
C ALA A 50 11.18 -3.59 -4.57
N GLU A 51 12.30 -3.29 -3.92
CA GLU A 51 13.62 -3.86 -4.22
C GLU A 51 13.65 -5.39 -4.00
N MET A 52 13.07 -5.86 -2.90
CA MET A 52 12.95 -7.29 -2.57
C MET A 52 12.17 -8.06 -3.64
N VAL A 53 11.03 -7.54 -4.06
CA VAL A 53 10.18 -8.18 -5.08
C VAL A 53 10.88 -8.23 -6.44
N VAL A 54 11.48 -7.11 -6.87
CA VAL A 54 12.22 -7.09 -8.14
C VAL A 54 13.40 -8.05 -8.13
N LYS A 55 14.14 -8.13 -7.01
CA LYS A 55 15.23 -9.10 -6.86
C LYS A 55 14.72 -10.55 -6.92
N LYS A 56 13.56 -10.84 -6.30
CA LYS A 56 12.94 -12.17 -6.36
C LYS A 56 12.51 -12.50 -7.79
N ILE A 57 11.81 -11.61 -8.48
CA ILE A 57 11.38 -11.83 -9.88
C ILE A 57 12.58 -12.07 -10.78
N ASN A 58 13.64 -11.29 -10.63
CA ASN A 58 14.87 -11.46 -11.43
C ASN A 58 15.58 -12.79 -11.13
N GLY A 59 15.60 -13.22 -9.86
CA GLY A 59 16.11 -14.53 -9.47
C GLY A 59 15.31 -15.70 -10.05
N GLU A 60 14.05 -15.48 -10.43
CA GLU A 60 13.16 -16.46 -11.08
C GLU A 60 13.20 -16.35 -12.63
N GLY A 61 14.15 -15.60 -13.20
CA GLY A 61 14.33 -15.46 -14.65
C GLY A 61 13.71 -14.20 -15.27
N GLY A 62 13.22 -13.26 -14.44
CA GLY A 62 12.69 -11.98 -14.90
C GLY A 62 11.34 -12.07 -15.61
N ILE A 63 11.08 -11.13 -16.49
CA ILE A 63 9.87 -11.08 -17.33
C ILE A 63 10.22 -11.59 -18.72
N ASN A 64 9.81 -12.80 -19.05
CA ASN A 64 10.11 -13.44 -20.35
C ASN A 64 11.61 -13.42 -20.68
N GLY A 65 12.46 -13.72 -19.70
CA GLY A 65 13.92 -13.73 -19.83
C GLY A 65 14.60 -12.35 -19.72
N ARG A 66 13.86 -11.27 -19.51
CA ARG A 66 14.39 -9.92 -19.33
C ARG A 66 14.36 -9.51 -17.85
N PRO A 67 15.44 -8.98 -17.27
CA PRO A 67 15.43 -8.53 -15.89
C PRO A 67 14.61 -7.24 -15.73
N LEU A 68 14.01 -7.05 -14.54
CA LEU A 68 13.43 -5.79 -14.11
C LEU A 68 14.51 -4.89 -13.51
N GLN A 69 14.46 -3.59 -13.78
CA GLN A 69 15.29 -2.57 -13.16
C GLN A 69 14.42 -1.49 -12.52
N LEU A 70 14.60 -1.23 -11.23
CA LEU A 70 13.95 -0.10 -10.57
C LEU A 70 14.75 1.18 -10.79
N VAL A 71 14.06 2.25 -11.21
CA VAL A 71 14.56 3.62 -11.17
C VAL A 71 13.85 4.31 -10.01
N ILE A 72 14.57 4.50 -8.89
CA ILE A 72 13.99 4.98 -7.64
C ILE A 72 14.20 6.49 -7.48
N ALA A 73 13.18 7.20 -6.97
CA ALA A 73 13.24 8.60 -6.60
C ALA A 73 12.54 8.86 -5.26
N ASP A 74 12.97 9.93 -4.59
CA ASP A 74 12.37 10.46 -3.37
C ASP A 74 11.51 11.67 -3.69
N ASP A 75 10.20 11.59 -3.43
CA ASP A 75 9.29 12.74 -3.59
C ASP A 75 9.23 13.63 -2.34
N GLU A 76 9.90 13.22 -1.25
CA GLU A 76 9.95 13.93 0.04
C GLU A 76 8.54 14.27 0.59
N GLY A 77 7.50 13.60 0.10
CA GLY A 77 6.09 13.92 0.39
C GLY A 77 5.63 15.24 -0.22
N ASP A 78 6.40 15.82 -1.15
CA ASP A 78 6.12 17.10 -1.81
C ASP A 78 5.36 16.86 -3.12
N PRO A 79 4.12 17.42 -3.26
CA PRO A 79 3.32 17.27 -4.47
C PRO A 79 4.00 17.78 -5.74
N THR A 80 4.78 18.87 -5.66
CA THR A 80 5.47 19.45 -6.82
C THR A 80 6.58 18.53 -7.29
N LYS A 81 7.40 17.98 -6.35
CA LYS A 81 8.44 17.01 -6.67
C LYS A 81 7.85 15.73 -7.28
N ALA A 82 6.75 15.22 -6.74
CA ALA A 82 6.07 14.05 -7.27
C ALA A 82 5.67 14.22 -8.76
N ALA A 83 5.11 15.37 -9.13
CA ALA A 83 4.75 15.67 -10.52
C ALA A 83 5.98 15.73 -11.44
N ILE A 84 7.09 16.35 -10.97
CA ILE A 84 8.36 16.44 -11.71
C ILE A 84 8.97 15.05 -11.90
N ILE A 85 8.98 14.22 -10.85
CA ILE A 85 9.52 12.85 -10.90
C ILE A 85 8.73 12.00 -11.89
N ALA A 86 7.40 12.05 -11.85
CA ALA A 86 6.56 11.31 -12.80
C ALA A 86 6.90 11.69 -14.25
N LYS A 87 7.03 12.98 -14.55
CA LYS A 87 7.44 13.46 -15.87
C LYS A 87 8.82 12.95 -16.27
N LYS A 88 9.82 13.06 -15.37
CA LYS A 88 11.20 12.59 -15.61
C LYS A 88 11.23 11.09 -15.90
N PHE A 89 10.53 10.26 -15.16
CA PHE A 89 10.48 8.82 -15.36
C PHE A 89 10.00 8.47 -16.77
N ILE A 90 9.00 9.20 -17.27
CA ILE A 90 8.42 8.92 -18.59
C ILE A 90 9.30 9.49 -19.71
N GLU A 91 9.68 10.76 -19.63
CA GLU A 91 10.39 11.45 -20.72
C GLU A 91 11.88 11.09 -20.82
N SER A 92 12.56 10.97 -19.66
CA SER A 92 14.00 10.79 -19.60
C SER A 92 14.40 9.35 -19.35
N ASP A 93 13.83 8.72 -18.30
CA ASP A 93 14.24 7.40 -17.87
C ASP A 93 13.60 6.28 -18.72
N LYS A 94 12.49 6.61 -19.46
CA LYS A 94 11.77 5.68 -20.35
C LYS A 94 11.29 4.43 -19.62
N VAL A 95 10.68 4.62 -18.45
CA VAL A 95 10.07 3.51 -17.70
C VAL A 95 8.78 3.05 -18.37
N VAL A 96 8.43 1.77 -18.23
CA VAL A 96 7.20 1.18 -18.82
C VAL A 96 6.02 1.21 -17.88
N ALA A 97 6.26 1.35 -16.59
CA ALA A 97 5.24 1.52 -15.55
C ALA A 97 5.86 2.22 -14.33
N ILE A 98 5.01 2.75 -13.45
CA ILE A 98 5.42 3.43 -12.23
C ILE A 98 4.77 2.73 -11.01
N ILE A 99 5.52 2.57 -9.93
CA ILE A 99 5.07 2.09 -8.61
C ILE A 99 5.19 3.25 -7.61
N GLY A 100 4.13 3.49 -6.84
CA GLY A 100 4.06 4.67 -5.97
C GLY A 100 3.25 5.81 -6.58
N PRO A 101 3.16 6.95 -5.90
CA PRO A 101 3.75 7.30 -4.59
C PRO A 101 3.08 6.64 -3.39
N THR A 102 3.41 7.13 -2.16
CA THR A 102 2.85 6.63 -0.90
C THR A 102 1.88 7.59 -0.21
N ARG A 103 1.75 8.82 -0.69
CA ARG A 103 0.82 9.84 -0.15
C ARG A 103 -0.26 10.21 -1.15
N THR A 104 -1.47 10.46 -0.66
CA THR A 104 -2.60 10.86 -1.52
C THR A 104 -2.33 12.19 -2.24
N ASP A 105 -1.75 13.18 -1.56
CA ASP A 105 -1.45 14.48 -2.17
C ASP A 105 -0.41 14.36 -3.30
N THR A 106 0.66 13.57 -3.11
CA THR A 106 1.67 13.33 -4.15
C THR A 106 1.11 12.49 -5.31
N GLY A 107 0.21 11.55 -5.01
CA GLY A 107 -0.54 10.79 -6.03
C GLY A 107 -1.42 11.69 -6.88
N MET A 108 -2.19 12.57 -6.26
CA MET A 108 -3.06 13.50 -6.96
C MET A 108 -2.29 14.54 -7.80
N ALA A 109 -1.12 14.98 -7.33
CA ALA A 109 -0.28 15.92 -8.07
C ALA A 109 0.39 15.28 -9.30
N SER A 110 0.78 14.01 -9.22
CA SER A 110 1.37 13.27 -10.34
C SER A 110 0.34 12.74 -11.35
N LYS A 111 -0.90 12.50 -10.91
CA LYS A 111 -1.98 11.92 -11.72
C LYS A 111 -2.19 12.61 -13.08
N PRO A 112 -2.29 13.95 -13.19
CA PRO A 112 -2.50 14.60 -14.49
C PRO A 112 -1.42 14.28 -15.53
N THR A 113 -0.15 14.26 -15.11
CA THR A 113 0.99 13.89 -15.97
C THR A 113 0.90 12.42 -16.40
N ILE A 114 0.61 11.51 -15.46
CA ILE A 114 0.45 10.07 -15.69
C ILE A 114 -0.66 9.81 -16.71
N GLU A 115 -1.82 10.42 -16.54
CA GLU A 115 -2.97 10.27 -17.43
C GLU A 115 -2.71 10.85 -18.82
N GLN A 116 -2.10 12.04 -18.90
CA GLN A 116 -1.75 12.67 -20.17
C GLN A 116 -0.72 11.88 -20.95
N MET A 117 0.28 11.33 -20.27
CA MET A 117 1.39 10.61 -20.89
C MET A 117 1.15 9.11 -21.03
N LYS A 118 -0.01 8.63 -20.58
CA LYS A 118 -0.50 7.26 -20.78
C LYS A 118 0.45 6.19 -20.24
N ILE A 119 0.89 6.32 -18.99
CA ILE A 119 1.77 5.37 -18.34
C ILE A 119 1.05 4.61 -17.21
N PRO A 120 0.97 3.28 -17.25
CA PRO A 120 0.37 2.52 -16.15
C PRO A 120 1.10 2.80 -14.83
N THR A 121 0.36 3.28 -13.84
CA THR A 121 0.92 3.64 -12.53
C THR A 121 0.14 2.98 -11.42
N PHE A 122 0.82 2.16 -10.61
CA PHE A 122 0.22 1.49 -9.47
C PHE A 122 0.61 2.21 -8.18
N MET A 123 -0.31 3.02 -7.65
CA MET A 123 -0.07 3.88 -6.49
C MET A 123 -0.23 3.12 -5.17
N CYS A 124 0.68 3.35 -4.22
CA CYS A 124 0.62 2.80 -2.86
C CYS A 124 -0.04 3.79 -1.88
N VAL A 125 -1.11 4.48 -2.32
CA VAL A 125 -1.80 5.54 -1.56
C VAL A 125 -3.14 5.09 -1.01
N GLY A 126 -3.50 5.57 0.20
CA GLY A 126 -4.77 5.22 0.84
C GLY A 126 -5.99 5.87 0.20
N GLY A 127 -5.91 7.12 -0.25
CA GLY A 127 -7.06 7.89 -0.75
C GLY A 127 -7.61 7.40 -2.08
N ASP A 128 -8.93 7.47 -2.23
CA ASP A 128 -9.65 7.05 -3.43
C ASP A 128 -9.57 8.05 -4.61
N PRO A 129 -9.34 9.37 -4.43
CA PRO A 129 -9.30 10.34 -5.52
C PRO A 129 -8.36 9.98 -6.69
N VAL A 130 -7.30 9.21 -6.43
CA VAL A 130 -6.35 8.79 -7.47
C VAL A 130 -6.98 7.84 -8.51
N ILE A 131 -8.04 7.12 -8.13
CA ILE A 131 -8.80 6.21 -8.99
C ILE A 131 -10.26 6.63 -9.13
N MET A 132 -10.58 7.88 -8.83
CA MET A 132 -11.91 8.46 -9.04
C MET A 132 -11.90 9.42 -10.23
N GLY A 133 -13.02 9.42 -10.96
CA GLY A 133 -13.29 10.32 -12.06
C GLY A 133 -13.93 11.66 -11.63
N GLY A 134 -14.61 12.32 -12.58
CA GLY A 134 -15.32 13.56 -12.33
C GLY A 134 -14.37 14.69 -11.93
N LYS A 135 -14.63 15.36 -10.81
CA LYS A 135 -13.81 16.48 -10.31
C LYS A 135 -12.34 16.10 -10.02
N PHE A 136 -12.04 14.82 -9.92
CA PHE A 136 -10.68 14.32 -9.68
C PHE A 136 -9.91 14.00 -10.97
N GLY A 137 -10.49 14.31 -12.14
CA GLY A 137 -9.91 14.02 -13.46
C GLY A 137 -10.04 12.57 -13.88
N PRO A 138 -9.52 12.20 -15.07
CA PRO A 138 -9.52 10.82 -15.53
C PRO A 138 -8.70 9.92 -14.62
N PHE A 139 -8.94 8.59 -14.67
CA PHE A 139 -8.17 7.59 -13.91
C PHE A 139 -7.89 6.33 -14.75
N ARG A 140 -7.76 6.49 -16.04
CA ARG A 140 -7.53 5.37 -16.96
C ARG A 140 -6.16 4.70 -16.76
N TRP A 141 -5.17 5.45 -16.29
CA TRP A 141 -3.78 5.00 -16.18
C TRP A 141 -3.30 4.84 -14.73
N THR A 142 -4.14 5.23 -13.78
CA THR A 142 -3.82 5.15 -12.35
C THR A 142 -4.59 4.03 -11.67
N PHE A 143 -3.86 3.18 -10.96
CA PHE A 143 -4.33 2.07 -10.12
C PHE A 143 -3.88 2.29 -8.68
N LYS A 144 -4.45 1.58 -7.72
CA LYS A 144 -3.96 1.62 -6.34
C LYS A 144 -3.97 0.24 -5.68
N SER A 145 -2.94 -0.05 -4.86
CA SER A 145 -2.83 -1.31 -4.13
C SER A 145 -3.44 -1.29 -2.73
N PRO A 146 -3.42 -0.20 -1.94
CA PRO A 146 -4.15 -0.15 -0.67
C PRO A 146 -5.66 -0.24 -0.88
N GLN A 147 -6.36 -0.76 0.10
CA GLN A 147 -7.83 -0.78 0.12
C GLN A 147 -8.39 0.63 -0.08
N ARG A 148 -9.56 0.73 -0.68
CA ARG A 148 -10.27 2.01 -0.80
C ARG A 148 -10.63 2.57 0.56
N THR A 149 -10.55 3.89 0.70
CA THR A 149 -11.08 4.61 1.86
C THR A 149 -12.55 4.26 2.08
N SER A 150 -13.35 4.22 1.01
CA SER A 150 -14.76 3.81 1.05
C SER A 150 -14.95 2.41 1.65
N VAL A 151 -14.14 1.43 1.26
CA VAL A 151 -14.18 0.07 1.79
C VAL A 151 -13.81 0.02 3.27
N ALA A 152 -12.77 0.77 3.68
CA ALA A 152 -12.37 0.86 5.08
C ALA A 152 -13.43 1.52 5.96
N VAL A 153 -14.12 2.55 5.45
CA VAL A 153 -15.27 3.18 6.13
C VAL A 153 -16.43 2.19 6.24
N GLN A 154 -16.78 1.48 5.17
CA GLN A 154 -17.81 0.44 5.19
C GLN A 154 -17.51 -0.64 6.24
N LYS A 155 -16.25 -1.11 6.29
CA LYS A 155 -15.82 -2.11 7.29
C LYS A 155 -15.98 -1.60 8.72
N THR A 156 -15.54 -0.35 8.97
CA THR A 156 -15.70 0.31 10.27
C THR A 156 -17.17 0.49 10.63
N TYR A 157 -17.99 0.97 9.72
CA TYR A 157 -19.40 1.23 9.96
C TYR A 157 -20.23 -0.05 10.15
N ALA A 158 -19.92 -1.11 9.41
CA ALA A 158 -20.53 -2.42 9.64
C ALA A 158 -20.25 -2.92 11.08
N TYR A 159 -18.99 -2.76 11.53
CA TYR A 159 -18.62 -3.12 12.89
C TYR A 159 -19.35 -2.27 13.95
N LEU A 160 -19.42 -0.93 13.76
CA LEU A 160 -20.14 -0.02 14.65
C LEU A 160 -21.64 -0.39 14.73
N LYS A 161 -22.27 -0.63 13.60
CA LYS A 161 -23.67 -1.06 13.51
C LYS A 161 -23.91 -2.37 14.27
N LYS A 162 -23.01 -3.35 14.13
CA LYS A 162 -23.07 -4.63 14.88
C LYS A 162 -22.94 -4.43 16.38
N LYS A 163 -22.23 -3.37 16.82
CA LYS A 163 -22.11 -2.99 18.24
C LYS A 163 -23.25 -2.11 18.76
N GLY A 164 -24.23 -1.77 17.93
CA GLY A 164 -25.37 -0.92 18.29
C GLY A 164 -25.04 0.57 18.43
N ILE A 165 -23.87 1.00 17.95
CA ILE A 165 -23.43 2.40 17.98
C ILE A 165 -24.15 3.18 16.88
N GLN A 166 -24.70 4.35 17.20
CA GLN A 166 -25.46 5.20 16.27
C GLN A 166 -24.92 6.63 16.18
N LYS A 167 -24.30 7.16 17.25
CA LYS A 167 -23.81 8.53 17.31
C LYS A 167 -22.29 8.54 17.32
N VAL A 168 -21.69 9.08 16.29
CA VAL A 168 -20.23 9.14 16.18
C VAL A 168 -19.73 10.58 16.06
N ALA A 169 -18.52 10.82 16.53
CA ALA A 169 -17.76 12.00 16.19
C ALA A 169 -16.63 11.62 15.23
N ILE A 170 -16.27 12.52 14.33
CA ILE A 170 -15.15 12.34 13.45
C ILE A 170 -14.08 13.41 13.69
N ILE A 171 -12.81 13.01 13.60
CA ILE A 171 -11.66 13.90 13.65
C ILE A 171 -10.69 13.53 12.55
N THR A 172 -10.42 14.43 11.61
CA THR A 172 -9.69 14.11 10.37
C THR A 172 -8.53 15.07 10.12
N ALA A 173 -7.43 14.54 9.57
CA ALA A 173 -6.34 15.38 9.09
C ALA A 173 -6.80 16.26 7.91
N ALA A 174 -6.24 17.45 7.79
CA ALA A 174 -6.56 18.39 6.72
C ALA A 174 -5.79 18.14 5.41
N ASP A 175 -5.10 17.00 5.29
CA ASP A 175 -4.42 16.56 4.08
C ASP A 175 -5.35 15.80 3.12
N GLY A 176 -4.82 15.36 1.97
CA GLY A 176 -5.61 14.66 0.95
C GLY A 176 -6.23 13.36 1.44
N PHE A 177 -5.55 12.61 2.32
CA PHE A 177 -6.08 11.37 2.88
C PHE A 177 -7.16 11.62 3.94
N GLY A 178 -6.96 12.61 4.80
CA GLY A 178 -7.96 12.99 5.81
C GLY A 178 -9.24 13.55 5.18
N ARG A 179 -9.12 14.41 4.14
CA ARG A 179 -10.27 14.92 3.38
C ARG A 179 -11.04 13.82 2.67
N ASP A 180 -10.36 12.83 2.11
CA ASP A 180 -11.01 11.67 1.50
C ASP A 180 -11.74 10.82 2.53
N GLY A 181 -11.13 10.60 3.71
CA GLY A 181 -11.77 9.94 4.84
C GLY A 181 -13.03 10.65 5.30
N LYS A 182 -12.95 11.97 5.51
CA LYS A 182 -14.11 12.80 5.85
C LYS A 182 -15.25 12.61 4.84
N PHE A 183 -14.95 12.76 3.54
CA PHE A 183 -15.93 12.61 2.48
C PHE A 183 -16.66 11.26 2.54
N TRP A 184 -15.94 10.16 2.70
CA TRP A 184 -16.55 8.84 2.75
C TRP A 184 -17.28 8.56 4.07
N LEU A 185 -16.76 9.07 5.20
CA LEU A 185 -17.46 8.98 6.48
C LEU A 185 -18.81 9.70 6.42
N GLU A 186 -18.86 10.91 5.93
CA GLU A 186 -20.11 11.68 5.78
C GLU A 186 -21.08 11.00 4.80
N LYS A 187 -20.57 10.59 3.65
CA LYS A 187 -21.38 10.01 2.57
C LYS A 187 -22.06 8.70 2.98
N LEU A 188 -21.34 7.83 3.69
CA LEU A 188 -21.83 6.50 4.01
C LEU A 188 -22.56 6.40 5.36
N ALA A 189 -22.42 7.37 6.25
CA ALA A 189 -23.05 7.32 7.57
C ALA A 189 -24.56 7.03 7.53
N PRO A 190 -25.37 7.67 6.66
CA PRO A 190 -26.80 7.40 6.59
C PRO A 190 -27.14 5.95 6.18
N GLU A 191 -26.34 5.34 5.30
CA GLU A 191 -26.56 3.96 4.83
C GLU A 191 -26.40 2.93 5.95
N TYR A 192 -25.61 3.25 6.97
CA TYR A 192 -25.38 2.42 8.14
C TYR A 192 -26.22 2.82 9.36
N GLY A 193 -27.10 3.83 9.22
CA GLY A 193 -27.91 4.37 10.33
C GLY A 193 -27.09 5.13 11.37
N LEU A 194 -25.93 5.65 10.97
CA LEU A 194 -25.05 6.44 11.83
C LEU A 194 -25.32 7.93 11.67
N LYS A 195 -25.20 8.66 12.78
CA LYS A 195 -25.26 10.11 12.82
C LYS A 195 -23.92 10.67 13.29
N ILE A 196 -23.29 11.48 12.45
CA ILE A 196 -22.13 12.27 12.85
C ILE A 196 -22.63 13.48 13.63
N ILE A 197 -22.30 13.54 14.94
CA ILE A 197 -22.80 14.56 15.87
C ILE A 197 -21.75 15.62 16.22
N SER A 198 -20.49 15.37 15.87
CA SER A 198 -19.38 16.32 15.99
C SER A 198 -18.35 16.02 14.91
N GLU A 199 -17.80 17.08 14.34
CA GLU A 199 -16.83 17.01 13.27
C GLU A 199 -15.72 18.02 13.51
N GLU A 200 -14.48 17.53 13.59
CA GLU A 200 -13.31 18.36 13.83
C GLU A 200 -12.18 18.00 12.85
N SER A 201 -11.31 18.95 12.63
CA SER A 201 -10.11 18.74 11.78
C SER A 201 -8.85 19.30 12.45
N PHE A 202 -7.69 18.79 12.01
CA PHE A 202 -6.37 19.21 12.48
C PHE A 202 -5.37 19.15 11.34
N GLN A 203 -4.25 19.89 11.47
CA GLN A 203 -3.14 19.75 10.54
C GLN A 203 -2.33 18.49 10.88
N ALA A 204 -1.91 17.73 9.86
CA ALA A 204 -1.11 16.51 10.08
C ALA A 204 0.20 16.77 10.85
N THR A 205 0.65 18.03 10.92
CA THR A 205 1.81 18.50 11.68
C THR A 205 1.51 18.92 13.11
N ASP A 206 0.23 19.01 13.50
CA ASP A 206 -0.15 19.41 14.86
C ASP A 206 0.37 18.37 15.88
N ASN A 207 0.81 18.88 17.03
CA ASN A 207 1.31 18.08 18.14
C ASN A 207 0.33 18.02 19.32
N ASP A 208 -0.84 18.67 19.20
CA ASP A 208 -1.90 18.70 20.20
C ASP A 208 -3.26 18.88 19.53
N MET A 209 -4.20 17.98 19.78
CA MET A 209 -5.57 18.00 19.28
C MET A 209 -6.57 18.19 20.46
N THR A 210 -6.09 18.62 21.63
CA THR A 210 -6.92 18.87 22.80
C THR A 210 -8.08 19.83 22.53
N PRO A 211 -7.93 20.97 21.80
CA PRO A 211 -9.05 21.86 21.51
C PRO A 211 -10.19 21.20 20.74
N GLN A 212 -9.87 20.40 19.73
CA GLN A 212 -10.83 19.64 18.93
C GLN A 212 -11.53 18.57 19.78
N LEU A 213 -10.74 17.83 20.57
CA LEU A 213 -11.25 16.73 21.39
C LEU A 213 -12.11 17.20 22.56
N ILE A 214 -11.92 18.43 23.08
CA ILE A 214 -12.83 19.05 24.06
C ILE A 214 -14.22 19.24 23.47
N LYS A 215 -14.33 19.73 22.23
CA LYS A 215 -15.62 19.89 21.53
C LYS A 215 -16.28 18.53 21.27
N ILE A 216 -15.50 17.53 20.84
CA ILE A 216 -15.98 16.16 20.67
C ILE A 216 -16.49 15.59 22.00
N LYS A 217 -15.75 15.77 23.10
CA LYS A 217 -16.18 15.33 24.44
C LYS A 217 -17.52 15.96 24.88
N ALA A 218 -17.68 17.26 24.61
CA ALA A 218 -18.92 17.98 24.93
C ALA A 218 -20.14 17.45 24.14
N ALA A 219 -19.93 16.97 22.90
CA ALA A 219 -20.97 16.35 22.07
C ALA A 219 -21.37 14.95 22.57
N SER A 220 -20.59 14.31 23.43
CA SER A 220 -20.85 12.99 24.02
C SER A 220 -21.16 11.90 22.99
N PRO A 221 -20.26 11.63 22.01
CA PRO A 221 -20.45 10.58 21.01
C PRO A 221 -20.33 9.18 21.64
N GLU A 222 -20.97 8.21 21.00
CA GLU A 222 -20.83 6.79 21.37
C GLU A 222 -19.52 6.18 20.88
N ALA A 223 -18.89 6.77 19.83
CA ALA A 223 -17.57 6.43 19.35
C ALA A 223 -16.90 7.65 18.67
N ILE A 224 -15.57 7.68 18.65
CA ILE A 224 -14.76 8.66 17.92
C ILE A 224 -14.07 7.94 16.78
N ILE A 225 -14.11 8.49 15.56
CA ILE A 225 -13.40 7.96 14.39
C ILE A 225 -12.32 8.97 13.98
N CYS A 226 -11.07 8.56 14.02
CA CYS A 226 -9.94 9.36 13.61
C CYS A 226 -9.45 8.92 12.21
N TRP A 227 -9.21 9.87 11.31
CA TRP A 227 -8.72 9.58 9.98
C TRP A 227 -7.46 10.37 9.66
N THR A 228 -6.33 9.69 9.73
CA THR A 228 -4.98 10.24 9.51
C THR A 228 -3.97 9.11 9.32
N ILE A 229 -2.71 9.45 9.04
CA ILE A 229 -1.56 8.52 9.04
C ILE A 229 -0.44 9.03 9.95
N GLY A 230 0.52 8.16 10.25
CA GLY A 230 1.74 8.51 10.99
C GLY A 230 1.50 8.90 12.45
N LYS A 231 2.36 9.78 12.99
CA LYS A 231 2.36 10.13 14.42
C LYS A 231 1.10 10.83 14.91
N ALA A 232 0.38 11.53 14.03
CA ALA A 232 -0.82 12.29 14.42
C ALA A 232 -1.90 11.42 15.04
N GLY A 233 -2.11 10.19 14.53
CA GLY A 233 -3.05 9.24 15.13
C GLY A 233 -2.68 8.86 16.55
N SER A 234 -1.39 8.71 16.87
CA SER A 234 -0.89 8.44 18.22
C SER A 234 -1.10 9.63 19.16
N ILE A 235 -0.98 10.86 18.66
CA ILE A 235 -1.25 12.08 19.42
C ILE A 235 -2.74 12.17 19.76
N VAL A 236 -3.64 11.93 18.78
CA VAL A 236 -5.08 11.86 19.02
C VAL A 236 -5.39 10.84 20.13
N ALA A 237 -4.82 9.63 20.07
CA ALA A 237 -5.03 8.61 21.09
C ALA A 237 -4.58 9.08 22.49
N LYS A 238 -3.41 9.71 22.58
CA LYS A 238 -2.90 10.29 23.83
C LYS A 238 -3.83 11.36 24.38
N ASN A 239 -4.26 12.30 23.55
CA ASN A 239 -5.15 13.38 23.98
C ASN A 239 -6.53 12.86 24.39
N VAL A 240 -7.10 11.85 23.68
CA VAL A 240 -8.34 11.17 24.12
C VAL A 240 -8.19 10.57 25.52
N SER A 241 -7.07 9.89 25.78
CA SER A 241 -6.76 9.31 27.09
C SER A 241 -6.56 10.37 28.17
N GLN A 242 -5.79 11.43 27.89
CA GLN A 242 -5.53 12.53 28.82
C GLN A 242 -6.80 13.28 29.22
N LEU A 243 -7.71 13.47 28.26
CA LEU A 243 -9.02 14.10 28.51
C LEU A 243 -10.02 13.16 29.15
N ALA A 244 -9.65 11.90 29.40
CA ALA A 244 -10.55 10.85 29.92
C ALA A 244 -11.90 10.81 29.17
N ILE A 245 -11.84 10.79 27.82
CA ILE A 245 -13.03 10.66 26.98
C ILE A 245 -13.46 9.19 27.02
N PRO A 246 -14.73 8.88 27.46
CA PRO A 246 -15.15 7.50 27.65
C PRO A 246 -15.43 6.75 26.34
N SER A 247 -15.66 7.48 25.24
CA SER A 247 -16.00 6.91 23.94
C SER A 247 -14.83 6.13 23.34
N PRO A 248 -15.03 4.91 22.83
CA PRO A 248 -14.00 4.14 22.18
C PRO A 248 -13.46 4.88 20.96
N LEU A 249 -12.13 4.81 20.76
CA LEU A 249 -11.45 5.41 19.63
C LEU A 249 -11.27 4.38 18.52
N PHE A 250 -11.84 4.68 17.36
CA PHE A 250 -11.62 3.98 16.11
C PHE A 250 -10.61 4.75 15.26
N GLN A 251 -9.58 4.07 14.82
CA GLN A 251 -8.57 4.61 13.91
C GLN A 251 -8.84 4.12 12.49
N CYS A 252 -8.31 4.81 11.48
CA CYS A 252 -8.44 4.39 10.09
C CYS A 252 -7.47 3.25 9.72
N HIS A 253 -7.66 2.67 8.54
CA HIS A 253 -6.85 1.58 7.99
C HIS A 253 -5.37 1.95 7.68
N GLY A 254 -5.02 3.22 7.76
CA GLY A 254 -3.65 3.71 7.58
C GLY A 254 -2.80 3.67 8.87
N LEU A 255 -3.36 3.24 10.01
CA LEU A 255 -2.69 3.28 11.32
C LEU A 255 -2.33 1.91 11.94
N PRO A 256 -2.67 0.74 11.37
CA PRO A 256 -2.13 -0.52 11.88
C PRO A 256 -0.62 -0.61 11.64
N ASP A 257 0.15 -0.13 12.61
CA ASP A 257 1.61 -0.02 12.60
C ASP A 257 2.17 -0.20 14.02
N PRO A 258 3.18 -1.04 14.26
CA PRO A 258 3.86 -1.13 15.55
C PRO A 258 4.35 0.22 16.08
N LYS A 259 4.75 1.14 15.17
CA LYS A 259 5.16 2.49 15.56
C LYS A 259 4.01 3.32 16.15
N TYR A 260 2.78 3.11 15.68
CA TYR A 260 1.60 3.70 16.31
C TYR A 260 1.46 3.25 17.77
N VAL A 261 1.61 1.94 18.02
CA VAL A 261 1.53 1.36 19.38
C VAL A 261 2.64 1.92 20.27
N GLU A 262 3.87 1.97 19.77
CA GLU A 262 5.03 2.53 20.47
C GLU A 262 4.78 3.99 20.86
N LEU A 263 4.38 4.81 19.89
CA LEU A 263 4.17 6.25 20.10
C LEU A 263 2.97 6.56 21.00
N ALA A 264 1.86 5.85 20.86
CA ALA A 264 0.68 6.05 21.70
C ALA A 264 0.84 5.47 23.11
N GLY A 265 1.70 4.44 23.25
CA GLY A 265 1.94 3.76 24.53
C GLY A 265 0.64 3.18 25.11
N LYS A 266 0.37 3.40 26.38
CA LYS A 266 -0.85 2.91 27.05
C LYS A 266 -2.14 3.42 26.41
N ALA A 267 -2.12 4.59 25.77
CA ALA A 267 -3.28 5.16 25.08
C ALA A 267 -3.70 4.39 23.81
N SER A 268 -2.86 3.50 23.31
CA SER A 268 -3.24 2.61 22.20
C SER A 268 -4.15 1.47 22.61
N HIS A 269 -4.16 1.10 23.91
CA HIS A 269 -4.96 -0.01 24.41
C HIS A 269 -6.45 0.23 24.16
N GLY A 270 -7.14 -0.77 23.62
CA GLY A 270 -8.56 -0.68 23.31
C GLY A 270 -8.89 -0.03 21.97
N ASN A 271 -7.94 0.64 21.32
CA ASN A 271 -8.21 1.25 20.02
C ASN A 271 -8.50 0.18 18.94
N ILE A 272 -9.50 0.46 18.11
CA ILE A 272 -10.02 -0.47 17.11
C ILE A 272 -9.82 0.14 15.72
N MET A 273 -9.48 -0.68 14.71
CA MET A 273 -9.29 -0.20 13.35
C MET A 273 -9.41 -1.31 12.32
N PRO A 274 -9.82 -0.99 11.08
CA PRO A 274 -9.68 -1.93 9.98
C PRO A 274 -8.22 -2.07 9.60
N SER A 275 -7.81 -3.28 9.25
CA SER A 275 -6.41 -3.63 8.96
C SER A 275 -6.32 -4.65 7.85
N THR A 276 -5.18 -4.67 7.14
CA THR A 276 -4.84 -5.83 6.32
C THR A 276 -4.64 -7.07 7.21
N LYS A 277 -4.88 -8.24 6.65
CA LYS A 277 -4.67 -9.53 7.33
C LYS A 277 -3.22 -9.77 7.71
N LEU A 278 -2.28 -9.07 7.05
CA LEU A 278 -0.84 -9.13 7.35
C LEU A 278 -0.53 -8.88 8.83
N MET A 279 -1.23 -7.92 9.46
CA MET A 279 -1.02 -7.57 10.88
C MET A 279 -1.41 -8.66 11.86
N VAL A 280 -2.24 -9.59 11.44
CA VAL A 280 -2.77 -10.70 12.27
C VAL A 280 -2.54 -12.06 11.61
N ALA A 281 -1.49 -12.17 10.81
CA ALA A 281 -1.18 -13.36 10.01
C ALA A 281 -1.20 -14.69 10.80
N ALA A 282 -0.71 -14.66 12.03
CA ALA A 282 -0.71 -15.84 12.93
C ALA A 282 -2.11 -16.24 13.41
N GLN A 283 -3.10 -15.37 13.34
CA GLN A 283 -4.48 -15.61 13.78
C GLN A 283 -5.38 -16.08 12.63
N LEU A 284 -4.88 -16.09 11.38
CA LEU A 284 -5.65 -16.52 10.22
C LEU A 284 -5.83 -18.04 10.24
N PRO A 285 -7.04 -18.55 9.89
CA PRO A 285 -7.25 -19.98 9.72
C PRO A 285 -6.43 -20.52 8.54
N ASP A 286 -6.11 -21.79 8.54
CA ASP A 286 -5.35 -22.43 7.45
C ASP A 286 -6.08 -22.39 6.10
N THR A 287 -7.39 -22.23 6.13
CA THR A 287 -8.24 -22.10 4.95
C THR A 287 -8.23 -20.69 4.35
N ASP A 288 -7.63 -19.69 5.02
CA ASP A 288 -7.56 -18.33 4.46
C ASP A 288 -6.65 -18.31 3.22
N PRO A 289 -7.16 -17.91 2.04
CA PRO A 289 -6.40 -17.96 0.81
C PRO A 289 -5.14 -17.08 0.82
N GLN A 290 -5.10 -16.01 1.63
CA GLN A 290 -3.94 -15.13 1.74
C GLN A 290 -2.86 -15.67 2.67
N LYS A 291 -3.16 -16.65 3.55
CA LYS A 291 -2.22 -17.11 4.58
C LYS A 291 -0.87 -17.50 4.01
N LYS A 292 -0.86 -18.26 2.91
CA LYS A 292 0.38 -18.75 2.28
C LYS A 292 1.25 -17.61 1.74
N VAL A 293 0.68 -16.67 1.00
CA VAL A 293 1.43 -15.53 0.43
C VAL A 293 1.91 -14.58 1.53
N ILE A 294 1.11 -14.36 2.57
CA ILE A 294 1.49 -13.57 3.73
C ILE A 294 2.66 -14.21 4.49
N GLN A 295 2.65 -15.52 4.69
CA GLN A 295 3.76 -16.25 5.33
C GLN A 295 5.05 -16.17 4.50
N GLU A 296 4.96 -16.31 3.16
CA GLU A 296 6.11 -16.11 2.27
C GLU A 296 6.67 -14.70 2.39
N PHE A 297 5.80 -13.69 2.36
CA PHE A 297 6.19 -12.29 2.54
C PHE A 297 6.93 -12.08 3.87
N ILE A 298 6.35 -12.54 4.99
CA ILE A 298 6.93 -12.40 6.33
C ILE A 298 8.30 -13.07 6.38
N ARG A 299 8.42 -14.30 5.88
CA ARG A 299 9.70 -15.02 5.83
C ARG A 299 10.76 -14.26 5.05
N LEU A 300 10.43 -13.74 3.89
CA LEU A 300 11.38 -12.95 3.10
C LEU A 300 11.76 -11.66 3.85
N TYR A 301 10.79 -10.93 4.34
CA TYR A 301 11.00 -9.63 5.00
C TYR A 301 11.83 -9.76 6.28
N ASN A 302 11.49 -10.74 7.14
CA ASN A 302 12.11 -10.93 8.46
C ASN A 302 13.36 -11.82 8.40
N ASP A 303 13.25 -13.00 7.79
CA ASP A 303 14.26 -14.05 7.97
C ASP A 303 15.36 -13.98 6.89
N VAL A 304 15.03 -13.49 5.69
CA VAL A 304 15.98 -13.42 4.56
C VAL A 304 16.63 -12.06 4.46
N TYR A 305 15.82 -10.98 4.50
CA TYR A 305 16.32 -9.62 4.33
C TYR A 305 16.53 -8.86 5.64
N HIS A 306 15.96 -9.34 6.75
CA HIS A 306 16.07 -8.75 8.08
C HIS A 306 15.64 -7.28 8.16
N TYR A 307 14.63 -6.89 7.35
CA TYR A 307 14.13 -5.52 7.32
C TYR A 307 13.36 -5.15 8.58
N ASP A 308 12.75 -6.16 9.25
CA ASP A 308 12.02 -6.01 10.52
C ASP A 308 12.86 -5.40 11.64
N ARG A 309 14.18 -5.54 11.59
CA ARG A 309 15.11 -4.95 12.59
C ARG A 309 15.07 -3.43 12.62
N GLN A 310 14.76 -2.80 11.49
CA GLN A 310 14.70 -1.35 11.36
C GLN A 310 13.28 -0.86 11.09
N PHE A 311 12.52 -1.63 10.32
CA PHE A 311 11.15 -1.30 9.92
C PHE A 311 10.24 -2.50 10.18
N PRO A 312 9.63 -2.60 11.39
CA PRO A 312 8.66 -3.67 11.66
C PRO A 312 7.53 -3.71 10.64
N ILE A 313 7.06 -4.91 10.31
CA ILE A 313 5.93 -5.09 9.40
C ILE A 313 4.73 -4.29 9.88
N ASN A 314 4.10 -3.55 8.97
CA ASN A 314 2.90 -2.76 9.18
C ASN A 314 1.91 -2.95 8.02
N THR A 315 0.74 -2.33 8.09
CA THR A 315 -0.30 -2.46 7.06
C THR A 315 0.17 -2.02 5.66
N HIS A 316 1.14 -1.10 5.57
CA HIS A 316 1.65 -0.59 4.29
C HIS A 316 2.65 -1.54 3.62
N SER A 317 3.24 -2.48 4.38
CA SER A 317 4.36 -3.31 3.91
C SER A 317 4.01 -4.19 2.71
N GLY A 318 2.72 -4.59 2.54
CA GLY A 318 2.28 -5.45 1.44
C GLY A 318 2.03 -4.73 0.09
N TYR A 319 1.87 -3.42 0.09
CA TYR A 319 1.32 -2.70 -1.07
C TYR A 319 2.22 -2.69 -2.30
N ALA A 320 3.52 -2.50 -2.12
CA ALA A 320 4.48 -2.56 -3.24
C ALA A 320 4.67 -4.00 -3.75
N TRP A 321 4.56 -5.01 -2.87
CA TRP A 321 4.56 -6.41 -3.26
C TRP A 321 3.45 -6.68 -4.28
N ASP A 322 2.22 -6.37 -3.91
CA ASP A 322 1.06 -6.64 -4.76
C ASP A 322 1.11 -5.84 -6.06
N ALA A 323 1.43 -4.54 -5.99
CA ALA A 323 1.55 -3.67 -7.14
C ALA A 323 2.53 -4.21 -8.19
N ILE A 324 3.75 -4.59 -7.76
CA ILE A 324 4.79 -5.07 -8.68
C ILE A 324 4.43 -6.43 -9.26
N TYR A 325 3.88 -7.36 -8.46
CA TYR A 325 3.47 -8.67 -8.99
C TYR A 325 2.32 -8.57 -9.97
N ILE A 326 1.33 -7.71 -9.73
CA ILE A 326 0.21 -7.48 -10.68
C ILE A 326 0.77 -6.93 -11.99
N VAL A 327 1.62 -5.89 -11.93
CA VAL A 327 2.27 -5.31 -13.11
C VAL A 327 3.14 -6.34 -13.84
N ALA A 328 3.95 -7.10 -13.11
CA ALA A 328 4.82 -8.14 -13.68
C ALA A 328 4.02 -9.27 -14.36
N ASN A 329 2.92 -9.71 -13.75
CA ASN A 329 2.04 -10.73 -14.31
C ASN A 329 1.33 -10.23 -15.58
N ALA A 330 0.93 -8.96 -15.62
CA ALA A 330 0.38 -8.33 -16.82
C ALA A 330 1.45 -8.24 -17.92
N MET A 331 2.68 -7.83 -17.59
CA MET A 331 3.79 -7.78 -18.55
C MET A 331 4.16 -9.14 -19.14
N LYS A 332 4.13 -10.22 -18.34
CA LYS A 332 4.40 -11.58 -18.85
C LYS A 332 3.47 -11.97 -19.99
N LYS A 333 2.22 -11.47 -19.96
CA LYS A 333 1.18 -11.76 -20.96
C LYS A 333 1.15 -10.75 -22.12
N ALA A 334 1.27 -9.47 -21.79
CA ALA A 334 1.00 -8.36 -22.71
C ALA A 334 2.29 -7.69 -23.26
N GLY A 335 3.46 -7.98 -22.68
CA GLY A 335 4.69 -7.26 -22.96
C GLY A 335 4.72 -5.90 -22.28
N ALA A 336 5.57 -5.00 -22.79
CA ALA A 336 5.82 -3.66 -22.23
C ALA A 336 5.14 -2.52 -23.00
N ASP A 337 4.18 -2.82 -23.86
CA ASP A 337 3.33 -1.82 -24.50
C ASP A 337 2.33 -1.25 -23.47
N ASN A 338 2.26 0.07 -23.38
CA ASN A 338 1.51 0.73 -22.30
C ASN A 338 0.00 0.40 -22.32
N GLU A 339 -0.66 0.40 -23.49
CA GLU A 339 -2.09 0.11 -23.59
C GLU A 339 -2.36 -1.35 -23.22
N LYS A 340 -1.58 -2.29 -23.78
CA LYS A 340 -1.72 -3.71 -23.49
C LYS A 340 -1.42 -4.02 -22.01
N LEU A 341 -0.43 -3.34 -21.44
CA LEU A 341 -0.09 -3.49 -20.02
C LEU A 341 -1.21 -2.99 -19.12
N ARG A 342 -1.79 -1.82 -19.43
CA ARG A 342 -2.97 -1.28 -18.73
C ARG A 342 -4.12 -2.28 -18.79
N GLU A 343 -4.47 -2.76 -19.98
CA GLU A 343 -5.53 -3.76 -20.16
C GLU A 343 -5.23 -5.05 -19.42
N GLY A 344 -3.97 -5.48 -19.41
CA GLY A 344 -3.52 -6.64 -18.63
C GLY A 344 -3.72 -6.45 -17.13
N ILE A 345 -3.50 -5.25 -16.61
CA ILE A 345 -3.76 -4.91 -15.20
C ILE A 345 -5.28 -4.89 -14.91
N GLU A 346 -6.09 -4.25 -15.77
CA GLU A 346 -7.57 -4.21 -15.65
C GLU A 346 -8.20 -5.61 -15.70
N ASN A 347 -7.56 -6.55 -16.37
CA ASN A 347 -8.00 -7.95 -16.46
C ASN A 347 -7.48 -8.84 -15.32
N THR A 348 -6.91 -8.28 -14.27
CA THR A 348 -6.49 -9.05 -13.09
C THR A 348 -7.69 -9.60 -12.35
N LYS A 349 -7.80 -10.93 -12.25
CA LYS A 349 -8.89 -11.63 -11.56
C LYS A 349 -8.33 -12.66 -10.60
N GLY A 350 -8.82 -12.64 -9.35
CA GLY A 350 -8.47 -13.61 -8.32
C GLY A 350 -6.99 -13.61 -7.94
N TYR A 351 -6.26 -12.49 -8.17
CA TYR A 351 -4.87 -12.41 -7.72
C TYR A 351 -4.82 -12.35 -6.20
N VAL A 352 -4.28 -13.40 -5.59
CA VAL A 352 -4.11 -13.52 -4.14
C VAL A 352 -2.82 -12.80 -3.75
N GLY A 353 -2.97 -11.59 -3.25
CA GLY A 353 -1.88 -10.75 -2.77
C GLY A 353 -1.76 -10.74 -1.24
N VAL A 354 -0.74 -10.05 -0.75
CA VAL A 354 -0.51 -9.84 0.68
C VAL A 354 -1.60 -8.95 1.29
N SER A 355 -2.08 -7.95 0.52
CA SER A 355 -3.06 -6.97 1.00
C SER A 355 -4.52 -7.36 0.70
N GLY A 356 -4.77 -8.35 -0.13
CA GLY A 356 -6.13 -8.80 -0.48
C GLY A 356 -6.16 -9.70 -1.71
N ILE A 357 -7.38 -10.03 -2.16
CA ILE A 357 -7.60 -10.74 -3.41
C ILE A 357 -8.11 -9.72 -4.44
N TYR A 358 -7.28 -9.43 -5.44
CA TYR A 358 -7.56 -8.38 -6.41
C TYR A 358 -8.41 -8.86 -7.57
N ASN A 359 -9.46 -8.10 -7.88
CA ASN A 359 -10.36 -8.28 -9.02
C ASN A 359 -10.52 -6.94 -9.74
N ILE A 360 -9.47 -6.49 -10.42
CA ILE A 360 -9.40 -5.19 -11.07
C ILE A 360 -10.25 -5.19 -12.35
N THR A 361 -10.94 -4.08 -12.63
CA THR A 361 -11.70 -3.84 -13.88
C THR A 361 -11.42 -2.42 -14.39
N ALA A 362 -11.90 -2.09 -15.58
CA ALA A 362 -11.81 -0.74 -16.13
C ALA A 362 -12.58 0.31 -15.29
N GLU A 363 -13.60 -0.12 -14.53
CA GLU A 363 -14.41 0.73 -13.64
C GLU A 363 -13.87 0.75 -12.20
N ASP A 364 -13.11 -0.30 -11.83
CA ASP A 364 -12.51 -0.43 -10.48
C ASP A 364 -11.02 -0.72 -10.55
N HIS A 365 -10.22 0.32 -10.52
CA HIS A 365 -8.75 0.26 -10.55
C HIS A 365 -8.11 -0.06 -9.19
N ASN A 366 -8.89 -0.59 -8.25
CA ASN A 366 -8.41 -1.16 -6.98
C ASN A 366 -8.71 -2.67 -6.90
N GLY A 367 -9.98 -3.05 -7.10
CA GLY A 367 -10.41 -4.45 -7.13
C GLY A 367 -10.40 -5.16 -5.78
N LEU A 368 -10.37 -4.44 -4.66
CA LEU A 368 -10.42 -4.98 -3.30
C LEU A 368 -11.75 -4.71 -2.63
N GLY A 369 -12.37 -5.74 -2.05
CA GLY A 369 -13.60 -5.66 -1.26
C GLY A 369 -13.35 -5.61 0.25
N MET A 370 -14.42 -5.61 1.04
CA MET A 370 -14.37 -5.63 2.51
C MET A 370 -13.72 -6.88 3.09
N ASP A 371 -13.69 -7.98 2.38
CA ASP A 371 -13.04 -9.24 2.73
C ASP A 371 -11.50 -9.17 2.71
N SER A 372 -10.94 -8.14 2.07
CA SER A 372 -9.52 -7.82 2.13
C SER A 372 -9.06 -7.27 3.49
N MET A 373 -10.01 -6.95 4.37
CA MET A 373 -9.74 -6.32 5.67
C MET A 373 -10.38 -7.10 6.81
N VAL A 374 -9.74 -7.04 7.96
CA VAL A 374 -10.26 -7.48 9.25
C VAL A 374 -10.33 -6.30 10.22
N MET A 375 -11.22 -6.37 11.20
CA MET A 375 -11.18 -5.43 12.32
C MET A 375 -10.21 -5.95 13.37
N VAL A 376 -9.31 -5.07 13.82
CA VAL A 376 -8.32 -5.38 14.86
C VAL A 376 -8.48 -4.44 16.04
N GLN A 377 -8.16 -4.94 17.23
CA GLN A 377 -8.06 -4.16 18.46
C GLN A 377 -6.67 -4.31 19.05
N ILE A 378 -6.14 -3.24 19.61
CA ILE A 378 -4.88 -3.30 20.35
C ILE A 378 -5.19 -3.70 21.80
N VAL A 379 -4.66 -4.86 22.22
CA VAL A 379 -4.80 -5.38 23.57
C VAL A 379 -3.39 -5.62 24.15
N ASN A 380 -3.02 -4.86 25.18
CA ASN A 380 -1.69 -4.93 25.80
C ASN A 380 -0.54 -4.81 24.77
N GLY A 381 -0.67 -3.89 23.81
CA GLY A 381 0.32 -3.64 22.79
C GLY A 381 0.33 -4.66 21.62
N GLN A 382 -0.55 -5.65 21.64
CA GLN A 382 -0.66 -6.68 20.61
C GLN A 382 -1.90 -6.50 19.74
N TRP A 383 -1.77 -6.83 18.46
CA TRP A 383 -2.88 -6.84 17.51
C TRP A 383 -3.75 -8.07 17.70
N LYS A 384 -5.02 -7.87 17.96
CA LYS A 384 -6.01 -8.95 18.11
C LYS A 384 -7.11 -8.77 17.07
N MET A 385 -7.35 -9.80 16.27
CA MET A 385 -8.51 -9.83 15.36
C MET A 385 -9.80 -9.89 16.19
N VAL A 386 -10.74 -9.00 15.88
CA VAL A 386 -12.04 -8.91 16.59
C VAL A 386 -13.22 -9.10 15.64
N GLU A 387 -12.95 -9.08 14.34
CA GLU A 387 -13.88 -9.48 13.26
C GLU A 387 -13.11 -9.76 11.96
#